data_1627b5e726251fb007ffd0360a660314
#
_entry.id   1627b5e726251fb007ffd0360a660314
#
_cell.length_a   1.000
_cell.length_b   1.000
_cell.length_c   1.000
_cell.angle_alpha   90.00
_cell.angle_beta   90.00
_cell.angle_gamma   90.00
#
_symmetry.space_group_name_H-M   'P 1'
#
loop_
_entity.id
_entity.type
_entity.pdbx_description
1 polymer ?
#
loop_
_entity_poly.entity_id
_entity_poly.type
_entity_poly.pdbx_seq_one_letter_code
_entity_poly.pdbx_strand_id
1 'polypeptide(L)'
;MLPHRSRLSVVVFLLPPVVLFGGGVLLPIAQSLVLSLFKWDGITAMQFVGPGNYVKMLTADPTFWRAFVNQLVYLVICVAIQMGAGLGIACLLLTVTRGREALKVLYLMPAVVSTTAIALLFQRIYSLDPPGLVNSLLDLVGLDGAGRAWLSDVRTVLVAVSVPEGWRFLGLYTIILYAALLSVPRELEEAAALDGANAWQVFVKIRFPHIRPVWATTMVMAVTYGLRGFDIPYLLTNGGPGQSSELVTTYMYKTAFVSTNYGYASAISVFIVIECLIAVALIFALLRRGND
;
A
#
# COMPACT_ATOMS: atom_id res chain seq x y z
N MET A 1 4.15 -46.15 -2.08
CA MET A 1 5.54 -45.81 -2.45
C MET A 1 5.52 -44.53 -3.26
N LEU A 2 5.95 -43.41 -2.70
CA LEU A 2 6.09 -42.16 -3.44
C LEU A 2 7.31 -42.28 -4.38
N PRO A 3 7.20 -41.92 -5.67
CA PRO A 3 8.32 -42.04 -6.59
C PRO A 3 9.48 -41.19 -6.11
N HIS A 4 10.67 -41.73 -6.18
CA HIS A 4 11.93 -41.02 -5.89
C HIS A 4 11.94 -39.73 -6.76
N ARG A 5 11.59 -38.61 -6.16
CA ARG A 5 11.72 -37.28 -6.80
C ARG A 5 13.18 -37.12 -7.14
N SER A 6 13.53 -37.29 -8.41
CA SER A 6 14.91 -37.14 -8.83
C SER A 6 15.34 -35.70 -8.45
N ARG A 7 16.49 -35.55 -7.83
CA ARG A 7 17.07 -34.22 -7.48
C ARG A 7 17.11 -33.33 -8.73
N LEU A 8 17.26 -33.94 -9.90
CA LEU A 8 17.22 -33.26 -11.18
C LEU A 8 15.87 -32.59 -11.46
N SER A 9 14.73 -33.24 -11.18
CA SER A 9 13.41 -32.63 -11.38
C SER A 9 13.22 -31.40 -10.50
N VAL A 10 13.66 -31.46 -9.24
CA VAL A 10 13.59 -30.31 -8.32
C VAL A 10 14.44 -29.16 -8.85
N VAL A 11 15.66 -29.43 -9.32
CA VAL A 11 16.55 -28.40 -9.88
C VAL A 11 15.95 -27.78 -11.15
N VAL A 12 15.47 -28.59 -12.08
CA VAL A 12 14.89 -28.13 -13.36
C VAL A 12 13.67 -27.23 -13.13
N PHE A 13 12.80 -27.55 -12.16
CA PHE A 13 11.61 -26.74 -11.87
C PHE A 13 11.91 -25.50 -11.03
N LEU A 14 12.91 -25.51 -10.15
CA LEU A 14 13.26 -24.36 -9.32
C LEU A 14 14.24 -23.40 -9.99
N LEU A 15 15.05 -23.88 -10.95
CA LEU A 15 16.08 -23.04 -11.58
C LEU A 15 15.49 -21.81 -12.29
N PRO A 16 14.45 -21.90 -13.16
CA PRO A 16 13.91 -20.73 -13.84
C PRO A 16 13.41 -19.64 -12.89
N PRO A 17 12.55 -19.91 -11.89
CA PRO A 17 12.09 -18.88 -10.96
C PRO A 17 13.22 -18.33 -10.08
N VAL A 18 14.21 -19.15 -9.67
CA VAL A 18 15.36 -18.67 -8.89
C VAL A 18 16.25 -17.75 -9.73
N VAL A 19 16.52 -18.07 -10.98
CA VAL A 19 17.31 -17.22 -11.89
C VAL A 19 16.58 -15.91 -12.17
N LEU A 20 15.27 -15.96 -12.47
CA LEU A 20 14.47 -14.75 -12.72
C LEU A 20 14.37 -13.86 -11.48
N PHE A 21 14.13 -14.43 -10.32
CA PHE A 21 14.05 -13.69 -9.07
C PHE A 21 15.43 -13.17 -8.63
N GLY A 22 16.47 -14.00 -8.72
CA GLY A 22 17.84 -13.62 -8.40
C GLY A 22 18.36 -12.48 -9.29
N GLY A 23 18.19 -12.63 -10.60
CA GLY A 23 18.66 -11.64 -11.58
C GLY A 23 17.78 -10.39 -11.66
N GLY A 24 16.44 -10.54 -11.55
CA GLY A 24 15.50 -9.43 -11.71
C GLY A 24 15.19 -8.67 -10.42
N VAL A 25 15.40 -9.26 -9.24
CA VAL A 25 15.06 -8.63 -7.95
C VAL A 25 16.29 -8.52 -7.05
N LEU A 26 16.95 -9.64 -6.73
CA LEU A 26 18.05 -9.60 -5.75
C LEU A 26 19.29 -8.87 -6.28
N LEU A 27 19.64 -9.08 -7.54
CA LEU A 27 20.80 -8.41 -8.14
C LEU A 27 20.64 -6.88 -8.18
N PRO A 28 19.52 -6.28 -8.65
CA PRO A 28 19.31 -4.83 -8.57
C PRO A 28 19.32 -4.28 -7.14
N ILE A 29 18.79 -5.01 -6.16
CA ILE A 29 18.87 -4.62 -4.74
C ILE A 29 20.32 -4.59 -4.28
N ALA A 30 21.11 -5.63 -4.59
CA ALA A 30 22.52 -5.67 -4.25
C ALA A 30 23.30 -4.54 -4.94
N GLN A 31 23.01 -4.25 -6.20
CA GLN A 31 23.60 -3.12 -6.92
C GLN A 31 23.24 -1.78 -6.25
N SER A 32 21.98 -1.59 -5.85
CA SER A 32 21.56 -0.37 -5.12
C SER A 32 22.28 -0.23 -3.78
N LEU A 33 22.52 -1.34 -3.05
CA LEU A 33 23.32 -1.33 -1.81
C LEU A 33 24.76 -0.86 -2.07
N VAL A 34 25.37 -1.34 -3.13
CA VAL A 34 26.73 -0.90 -3.51
C VAL A 34 26.72 0.56 -3.95
N LEU A 35 25.86 0.95 -4.89
CA LEU A 35 25.76 2.30 -5.44
C LEU A 35 25.43 3.35 -4.36
N SER A 36 24.71 2.98 -3.32
CA SER A 36 24.38 3.87 -2.20
C SER A 36 25.61 4.41 -1.45
N LEU A 37 26.75 3.72 -1.55
CA LEU A 37 28.03 4.12 -0.95
C LEU A 37 28.88 5.02 -1.86
N PHE A 38 28.37 5.33 -3.05
CA PHE A 38 29.06 6.16 -4.03
C PHE A 38 28.27 7.43 -4.34
N LYS A 39 28.97 8.49 -4.68
CA LYS A 39 28.44 9.63 -5.41
C LYS A 39 28.59 9.33 -6.90
N TRP A 40 27.48 9.26 -7.62
CA TRP A 40 27.48 8.92 -9.04
C TRP A 40 26.25 9.50 -9.77
N ASP A 41 26.53 10.05 -10.93
CA ASP A 41 25.54 10.68 -11.82
C ASP A 41 25.17 9.81 -13.04
N GLY A 42 25.70 8.59 -13.11
CA GLY A 42 25.47 7.66 -14.22
C GLY A 42 26.48 7.79 -15.38
N ILE A 43 27.32 8.85 -15.40
CA ILE A 43 28.21 9.18 -16.52
C ILE A 43 29.68 9.34 -16.06
N THR A 44 29.90 10.11 -14.99
CA THR A 44 31.26 10.38 -14.49
C THR A 44 31.78 9.21 -13.66
N ALA A 45 33.08 9.26 -13.34
CA ALA A 45 33.70 8.26 -12.48
C ALA A 45 33.03 8.22 -11.11
N MET A 46 32.72 7.01 -10.61
CA MET A 46 32.14 6.81 -9.28
C MET A 46 33.13 7.27 -8.20
N GLN A 47 32.66 8.08 -7.26
CA GLN A 47 33.42 8.53 -6.11
C GLN A 47 32.90 7.82 -4.85
N PHE A 48 33.77 7.05 -4.19
CA PHE A 48 33.39 6.40 -2.95
C PHE A 48 33.21 7.42 -1.83
N VAL A 49 32.03 7.51 -1.23
CA VAL A 49 31.66 8.40 -0.13
C VAL A 49 31.27 7.66 1.14
N GLY A 50 31.33 6.33 1.12
CA GLY A 50 30.94 5.50 2.25
C GLY A 50 29.49 5.80 2.68
N PRO A 51 29.21 6.01 3.99
CA PRO A 51 27.87 6.30 4.50
C PRO A 51 27.39 7.75 4.22
N GLY A 52 28.16 8.57 3.48
CA GLY A 52 27.88 10.00 3.28
C GLY A 52 26.48 10.29 2.72
N ASN A 53 25.96 9.45 1.82
CA ASN A 53 24.60 9.60 1.30
C ASN A 53 23.54 9.41 2.40
N TYR A 54 23.74 8.46 3.31
CA TYR A 54 22.84 8.22 4.44
C TYR A 54 22.91 9.34 5.48
N VAL A 55 24.11 9.81 5.78
CA VAL A 55 24.29 10.98 6.67
C VAL A 55 23.55 12.19 6.09
N LYS A 56 23.77 12.50 4.81
CA LYS A 56 23.05 13.59 4.11
C LYS A 56 21.53 13.41 4.22
N MET A 57 21.03 12.21 3.90
CA MET A 57 19.59 11.88 3.91
C MET A 57 18.98 12.15 5.29
N LEU A 58 19.64 11.72 6.35
CA LEU A 58 19.09 11.78 7.71
C LEU A 58 19.29 13.13 8.40
N THR A 59 20.34 13.90 8.06
CA THR A 59 20.72 15.11 8.79
C THR A 59 20.58 16.41 8.01
N ALA A 60 20.62 16.37 6.67
CA ALA A 60 20.73 17.56 5.83
C ALA A 60 19.73 17.63 4.67
N ASP A 61 18.73 16.72 4.62
CA ASP A 61 17.73 16.71 3.55
C ASP A 61 16.31 16.92 4.10
N PRO A 62 15.81 18.15 4.17
CA PRO A 62 14.46 18.44 4.64
C PRO A 62 13.39 17.90 3.69
N THR A 63 13.69 17.74 2.38
CA THR A 63 12.75 17.16 1.41
C THR A 63 12.51 15.69 1.68
N PHE A 64 13.56 14.95 2.02
CA PHE A 64 13.44 13.54 2.41
C PHE A 64 12.51 13.39 3.63
N TRP A 65 12.70 14.18 4.69
CA TRP A 65 11.88 14.10 5.89
C TRP A 65 10.43 14.48 5.64
N ARG A 66 10.17 15.48 4.80
CA ARG A 66 8.81 15.82 4.38
C ARG A 66 8.17 14.67 3.61
N ALA A 67 8.88 14.10 2.64
CA ALA A 67 8.40 12.95 1.88
C ALA A 67 8.12 11.73 2.78
N PHE A 68 8.96 11.50 3.79
CA PHE A 68 8.77 10.43 4.78
C PHE A 68 7.51 10.63 5.62
N VAL A 69 7.29 11.84 6.15
CA VAL A 69 6.07 12.15 6.92
C VAL A 69 4.82 12.02 6.03
N ASN A 70 4.86 12.53 4.81
CA ASN A 70 3.77 12.37 3.85
C ASN A 70 3.48 10.90 3.56
N GLN A 71 4.52 10.08 3.41
CA GLN A 71 4.38 8.64 3.18
C GLN A 71 3.70 7.92 4.35
N LEU A 72 4.03 8.30 5.59
CA LEU A 72 3.34 7.73 6.77
C LEU A 72 1.86 8.12 6.80
N VAL A 73 1.52 9.38 6.50
CA VAL A 73 0.11 9.82 6.41
C VAL A 73 -0.62 9.10 5.28
N TYR A 74 -0.01 9.04 4.10
CA TYR A 74 -0.52 8.29 2.95
C TYR A 74 -0.79 6.82 3.31
N LEU A 75 0.18 6.16 3.95
CA LEU A 75 0.06 4.79 4.41
C LEU A 75 -1.13 4.59 5.35
N VAL A 76 -1.27 5.47 6.36
CA VAL A 76 -2.36 5.38 7.34
C VAL A 76 -3.71 5.49 6.64
N ILE A 77 -3.88 6.43 5.70
CA ILE A 77 -5.12 6.61 4.95
C ILE A 77 -5.41 5.38 4.08
N CYS A 78 -4.43 4.91 3.31
CA CYS A 78 -4.60 3.72 2.46
C CYS A 78 -4.96 2.49 3.29
N VAL A 79 -4.25 2.22 4.38
CA VAL A 79 -4.51 1.07 5.26
C VAL A 79 -5.87 1.20 5.95
N ALA A 80 -6.26 2.40 6.40
CA ALA A 80 -7.58 2.62 7.01
C ALA A 80 -8.72 2.29 6.02
N ILE A 81 -8.59 2.70 4.76
CA ILE A 81 -9.56 2.38 3.71
C ILE A 81 -9.53 0.88 3.41
N GLN A 82 -8.37 0.31 3.13
CA GLN A 82 -8.23 -1.07 2.68
C GLN A 82 -8.59 -2.08 3.77
N MET A 83 -8.07 -1.91 4.98
CA MET A 83 -8.27 -2.86 6.08
C MET A 83 -9.51 -2.50 6.91
N GLY A 84 -9.75 -1.21 7.20
CA GLY A 84 -10.88 -0.77 8.02
C GLY A 84 -12.20 -0.89 7.25
N ALA A 85 -12.35 -0.14 6.14
CA ALA A 85 -13.55 -0.23 5.33
C ALA A 85 -13.68 -1.61 4.66
N GLY A 86 -12.56 -2.25 4.25
CA GLY A 86 -12.57 -3.59 3.67
C GLY A 86 -13.12 -4.64 4.62
N LEU A 87 -12.74 -4.63 5.89
CA LEU A 87 -13.29 -5.53 6.92
C LEU A 87 -14.77 -5.24 7.17
N GLY A 88 -15.16 -3.97 7.26
CA GLY A 88 -16.56 -3.57 7.41
C GLY A 88 -17.44 -4.09 6.27
N ILE A 89 -17.00 -3.92 5.01
CA ILE A 89 -17.70 -4.42 3.83
C ILE A 89 -17.70 -5.96 3.82
N ALA A 90 -16.61 -6.63 4.22
CA ALA A 90 -16.55 -8.07 4.33
C ALA A 90 -17.60 -8.62 5.33
N CYS A 91 -17.77 -7.96 6.47
CA CYS A 91 -18.81 -8.28 7.43
C CYS A 91 -20.22 -8.06 6.86
N LEU A 92 -20.45 -6.96 6.14
CA LEU A 92 -21.73 -6.70 5.48
C LEU A 92 -22.05 -7.75 4.41
N LEU A 93 -21.05 -8.20 3.64
CA LEU A 93 -21.23 -9.26 2.64
C LEU A 93 -21.69 -10.60 3.24
N LEU A 94 -21.43 -10.87 4.52
CA LEU A 94 -21.99 -12.07 5.19
C LEU A 94 -23.51 -12.02 5.29
N THR A 95 -24.09 -10.82 5.43
CA THR A 95 -25.55 -10.63 5.59
C THR A 95 -26.30 -10.59 4.25
N VAL A 96 -25.58 -10.28 3.15
CA VAL A 96 -26.18 -10.19 1.81
C VAL A 96 -26.47 -11.58 1.26
N THR A 97 -27.73 -11.87 0.94
CA THR A 97 -28.17 -13.15 0.38
C THR A 97 -28.31 -13.13 -1.15
N ARG A 98 -28.79 -12.01 -1.72
CA ARG A 98 -29.00 -11.86 -3.17
C ARG A 98 -28.03 -10.82 -3.75
N GLY A 99 -27.45 -11.10 -4.91
CA GLY A 99 -26.54 -10.18 -5.59
C GLY A 99 -25.11 -10.14 -5.02
N ARG A 100 -24.76 -10.99 -4.05
CA ARG A 100 -23.43 -11.02 -3.42
C ARG A 100 -22.29 -11.17 -4.44
N GLU A 101 -22.45 -12.05 -5.42
CA GLU A 101 -21.41 -12.28 -6.43
C GLU A 101 -21.21 -11.05 -7.33
N ALA A 102 -22.30 -10.38 -7.71
CA ALA A 102 -22.21 -9.13 -8.47
C ALA A 102 -21.50 -8.01 -7.67
N LEU A 103 -21.76 -7.91 -6.36
CA LEU A 103 -21.08 -6.95 -5.49
C LEU A 103 -19.58 -7.25 -5.39
N LYS A 104 -19.18 -8.52 -5.26
CA LYS A 104 -17.76 -8.90 -5.26
C LYS A 104 -17.05 -8.48 -6.55
N VAL A 105 -17.68 -8.72 -7.70
CA VAL A 105 -17.15 -8.31 -9.01
C VAL A 105 -17.01 -6.78 -9.07
N LEU A 106 -18.05 -6.05 -8.64
CA LEU A 106 -18.03 -4.58 -8.62
C LEU A 106 -16.90 -4.01 -7.75
N TYR A 107 -16.68 -4.57 -6.55
CA TYR A 107 -15.59 -4.14 -5.67
C TYR A 107 -14.19 -4.48 -6.21
N LEU A 108 -14.05 -5.61 -6.95
CA LEU A 108 -12.78 -5.97 -7.57
C LEU A 108 -12.43 -5.16 -8.83
N MET A 109 -13.44 -4.62 -9.49
CA MET A 109 -13.27 -3.94 -10.78
C MET A 109 -12.18 -2.86 -10.75
N PRO A 110 -12.10 -1.97 -9.72
CA PRO A 110 -11.05 -0.96 -9.65
C PRO A 110 -9.63 -1.52 -9.66
N ALA A 111 -9.39 -2.68 -9.07
CA ALA A 111 -8.06 -3.29 -9.00
C ALA A 111 -7.54 -3.77 -10.36
N VAL A 112 -8.43 -4.02 -11.32
CA VAL A 112 -8.09 -4.50 -12.67
C VAL A 112 -7.90 -3.33 -13.65
N VAL A 113 -8.44 -2.16 -13.34
CA VAL A 113 -8.31 -0.95 -14.17
C VAL A 113 -6.87 -0.44 -14.13
N SER A 114 -6.37 0.05 -15.29
CA SER A 114 -5.01 0.60 -15.33
C SER A 114 -4.86 1.81 -14.39
N THR A 115 -3.71 1.93 -13.77
CA THR A 115 -3.41 3.02 -12.82
C THR A 115 -3.56 4.39 -13.47
N THR A 116 -3.15 4.54 -14.73
CA THR A 116 -3.31 5.79 -15.49
C THR A 116 -4.77 6.15 -15.67
N ALA A 117 -5.64 5.18 -16.00
CA ALA A 117 -7.08 5.43 -16.15
C ALA A 117 -7.71 5.85 -14.82
N ILE A 118 -7.30 5.24 -13.70
CA ILE A 118 -7.72 5.66 -12.35
C ILE A 118 -7.26 7.08 -12.05
N ALA A 119 -6.01 7.43 -12.35
CA ALA A 119 -5.51 8.78 -12.14
C ALA A 119 -6.32 9.82 -12.96
N LEU A 120 -6.57 9.56 -14.23
CA LEU A 120 -7.40 10.44 -15.09
C LEU A 120 -8.85 10.54 -14.57
N LEU A 121 -9.44 9.44 -14.11
CA LEU A 121 -10.76 9.42 -13.50
C LEU A 121 -10.80 10.34 -12.27
N PHE A 122 -9.84 10.22 -11.37
CA PHE A 122 -9.81 11.03 -10.15
C PHE A 122 -9.41 12.49 -10.42
N GLN A 123 -8.64 12.80 -11.45
CA GLN A 123 -8.46 14.18 -11.92
C GLN A 123 -9.81 14.83 -12.28
N ARG A 124 -10.69 14.07 -12.94
CA ARG A 124 -12.06 14.55 -13.27
C ARG A 124 -12.96 14.61 -12.03
N ILE A 125 -12.90 13.63 -11.15
CA ILE A 125 -13.67 13.61 -9.89
C ILE A 125 -13.33 14.82 -9.00
N TYR A 126 -12.07 15.23 -8.96
CA TYR A 126 -11.55 16.34 -8.14
C TYR A 126 -11.53 17.69 -8.88
N SER A 127 -11.96 17.77 -10.14
CA SER A 127 -11.94 19.01 -10.93
C SER A 127 -12.74 20.12 -10.24
N LEU A 128 -12.21 21.34 -10.28
CA LEU A 128 -12.90 22.53 -9.79
C LEU A 128 -13.73 23.17 -10.90
N ASP A 129 -13.20 23.26 -12.12
CA ASP A 129 -13.85 23.86 -13.26
C ASP A 129 -13.58 23.02 -14.54
N PRO A 130 -14.62 22.44 -15.19
CA PRO A 130 -15.98 22.30 -14.66
C PRO A 130 -16.02 21.46 -13.38
N PRO A 131 -16.99 21.67 -12.45
CA PRO A 131 -17.07 20.95 -11.21
C PRO A 131 -17.12 19.44 -11.41
N GLY A 132 -16.18 18.72 -10.76
CA GLY A 132 -16.15 17.27 -10.72
C GLY A 132 -17.12 16.72 -9.68
N LEU A 133 -17.21 15.38 -9.60
CA LEU A 133 -18.18 14.71 -8.74
C LEU A 133 -18.12 15.17 -7.27
N VAL A 134 -16.91 15.35 -6.70
CA VAL A 134 -16.78 15.77 -5.29
C VAL A 134 -17.30 17.18 -5.08
N ASN A 135 -16.91 18.12 -5.92
CA ASN A 135 -17.38 19.51 -5.81
C ASN A 135 -18.89 19.62 -6.11
N SER A 136 -19.41 18.90 -7.11
CA SER A 136 -20.85 18.88 -7.40
C SER A 136 -21.68 18.27 -6.26
N LEU A 137 -21.16 17.26 -5.55
CA LEU A 137 -21.85 16.71 -4.38
C LEU A 137 -21.84 17.70 -3.18
N LEU A 138 -20.76 18.45 -2.99
CA LEU A 138 -20.71 19.50 -1.98
C LEU A 138 -21.72 20.60 -2.27
N ASP A 139 -21.82 21.03 -3.50
CA ASP A 139 -22.82 22.04 -3.94
C ASP A 139 -24.25 21.51 -3.71
N LEU A 140 -24.50 20.22 -4.05
CA LEU A 140 -25.83 19.62 -3.89
C LEU A 140 -26.30 19.56 -2.43
N VAL A 141 -25.37 19.41 -1.48
CA VAL A 141 -25.71 19.38 -0.03
C VAL A 141 -25.63 20.78 0.61
N GLY A 142 -25.47 21.83 -0.17
CA GLY A 142 -25.45 23.23 0.31
C GLY A 142 -24.11 23.64 0.93
N LEU A 143 -23.02 22.96 0.61
CA LEU A 143 -21.67 23.27 1.04
C LEU A 143 -20.85 23.95 -0.07
N ASP A 144 -21.47 24.90 -0.80
CA ASP A 144 -20.88 25.57 -1.98
C ASP A 144 -19.52 26.20 -1.68
N GLY A 145 -19.33 26.73 -0.44
CA GLY A 145 -18.05 27.29 0.00
C GLY A 145 -16.94 26.27 0.32
N ALA A 146 -17.23 24.97 0.33
CA ALA A 146 -16.28 23.90 0.61
C ALA A 146 -15.62 23.33 -0.67
N GLY A 147 -16.14 23.65 -1.84
CA GLY A 147 -15.57 23.29 -3.14
C GLY A 147 -14.16 23.87 -3.30
N ARG A 148 -13.22 23.06 -3.80
CA ARG A 148 -11.82 23.47 -3.94
C ARG A 148 -11.06 22.68 -4.97
N ALA A 149 -9.90 23.17 -5.33
CA ALA A 149 -8.96 22.47 -6.21
C ALA A 149 -8.17 21.41 -5.38
N TRP A 150 -8.80 20.26 -5.12
CA TRP A 150 -8.31 19.20 -4.22
C TRP A 150 -6.86 18.78 -4.46
N LEU A 151 -6.41 18.77 -5.72
CA LEU A 151 -5.06 18.37 -6.12
C LEU A 151 -4.05 19.54 -6.09
N SER A 152 -4.53 20.79 -5.97
CA SER A 152 -3.69 21.99 -5.96
C SER A 152 -3.62 22.68 -4.60
N ASP A 153 -4.44 22.26 -3.62
CA ASP A 153 -4.42 22.79 -2.26
C ASP A 153 -3.50 21.93 -1.40
N VAL A 154 -2.50 22.56 -0.80
CA VAL A 154 -1.50 21.93 0.10
C VAL A 154 -2.11 21.18 1.29
N ARG A 155 -3.33 21.55 1.70
CA ARG A 155 -4.03 20.94 2.84
C ARG A 155 -4.77 19.67 2.48
N THR A 156 -5.18 19.52 1.23
CA THR A 156 -6.04 18.40 0.80
C THR A 156 -5.33 17.43 -0.12
N VAL A 157 -4.28 17.86 -0.80
CA VAL A 157 -3.62 17.07 -1.85
C VAL A 157 -3.17 15.68 -1.37
N LEU A 158 -2.62 15.58 -0.16
CA LEU A 158 -2.12 14.30 0.36
C LEU A 158 -3.25 13.30 0.58
N VAL A 159 -4.40 13.77 1.10
CA VAL A 159 -5.62 12.95 1.23
C VAL A 159 -6.17 12.61 -0.16
N ALA A 160 -6.22 13.58 -1.07
CA ALA A 160 -6.74 13.41 -2.41
C ALA A 160 -5.94 12.40 -3.25
N VAL A 161 -4.62 12.26 -3.05
CA VAL A 161 -3.82 11.22 -3.72
C VAL A 161 -3.89 9.85 -3.01
N SER A 162 -4.22 9.83 -1.70
CA SER A 162 -4.30 8.60 -0.90
C SER A 162 -5.61 7.83 -1.15
N VAL A 163 -6.73 8.56 -1.30
CA VAL A 163 -8.07 7.96 -1.46
C VAL A 163 -8.18 7.07 -2.71
N PRO A 164 -7.71 7.48 -3.91
CA PRO A 164 -7.74 6.64 -5.10
C PRO A 164 -7.00 5.30 -4.93
N GLU A 165 -5.84 5.33 -4.29
CA GLU A 165 -5.05 4.12 -4.02
C GLU A 165 -5.74 3.21 -3.00
N GLY A 166 -6.25 3.79 -1.92
CA GLY A 166 -7.05 3.06 -0.93
C GLY A 166 -8.27 2.39 -1.57
N TRP A 167 -9.03 3.13 -2.39
CA TRP A 167 -10.22 2.65 -3.10
C TRP A 167 -9.89 1.56 -4.13
N ARG A 168 -8.81 1.72 -4.88
CA ARG A 168 -8.39 0.77 -5.92
C ARG A 168 -8.28 -0.65 -5.40
N PHE A 169 -7.67 -0.85 -4.26
CA PHE A 169 -7.44 -2.17 -3.68
C PHE A 169 -8.44 -2.57 -2.61
N LEU A 170 -9.39 -1.70 -2.24
CA LEU A 170 -10.42 -1.97 -1.24
C LEU A 170 -11.12 -3.32 -1.46
N GLY A 171 -11.52 -3.58 -2.71
CA GLY A 171 -12.23 -4.82 -3.04
C GLY A 171 -11.38 -6.08 -2.90
N LEU A 172 -10.09 -6.02 -3.23
CA LEU A 172 -9.17 -7.14 -3.06
C LEU A 172 -9.07 -7.53 -1.57
N TYR A 173 -8.82 -6.55 -0.71
CA TYR A 173 -8.73 -6.77 0.73
C TYR A 173 -10.07 -7.22 1.33
N THR A 174 -11.17 -6.63 0.86
CA THR A 174 -12.53 -7.06 1.25
C THR A 174 -12.75 -8.55 0.98
N ILE A 175 -12.39 -9.05 -0.20
CA ILE A 175 -12.63 -10.46 -0.57
C ILE A 175 -11.73 -11.41 0.22
N ILE A 176 -10.47 -11.06 0.46
CA ILE A 176 -9.57 -11.87 1.29
C ILE A 176 -10.14 -11.99 2.72
N LEU A 177 -10.55 -10.87 3.31
CA LEU A 177 -11.12 -10.86 4.67
C LEU A 177 -12.48 -11.54 4.71
N TYR A 178 -13.31 -11.40 3.68
CA TYR A 178 -14.59 -12.10 3.56
C TYR A 178 -14.39 -13.63 3.50
N ALA A 179 -13.44 -14.11 2.71
CA ALA A 179 -13.11 -15.54 2.64
C ALA A 179 -12.64 -16.08 4.00
N ALA A 180 -11.84 -15.29 4.72
CA ALA A 180 -11.42 -15.63 6.07
C ALA A 180 -12.60 -15.70 7.05
N LEU A 181 -13.54 -14.75 6.98
CA LEU A 181 -14.74 -14.75 7.82
C LEU A 181 -15.65 -15.95 7.53
N LEU A 182 -15.71 -16.44 6.28
CA LEU A 182 -16.45 -17.65 5.93
C LEU A 182 -15.84 -18.94 6.51
N SER A 183 -14.58 -18.94 6.88
CA SER A 183 -13.92 -20.11 7.48
C SER A 183 -14.23 -20.30 8.97
N VAL A 184 -14.92 -19.35 9.60
CA VAL A 184 -15.33 -19.47 11.01
C VAL A 184 -16.40 -20.55 11.14
N PRO A 185 -16.21 -21.57 12.00
CA PRO A 185 -17.22 -22.61 12.21
C PRO A 185 -18.52 -22.02 12.77
N ARG A 186 -19.66 -22.37 12.15
CA ARG A 186 -20.98 -21.87 12.57
C ARG A 186 -21.35 -22.32 13.97
N GLU A 187 -20.92 -23.50 14.36
CA GLU A 187 -21.15 -24.07 15.68
C GLU A 187 -20.67 -23.19 16.84
N LEU A 188 -19.55 -22.46 16.62
CA LEU A 188 -19.02 -21.51 17.60
C LEU A 188 -19.93 -20.26 17.71
N GLU A 189 -20.47 -19.81 16.60
CA GLU A 189 -21.38 -18.64 16.57
C GLU A 189 -22.75 -19.00 17.19
N GLU A 190 -23.26 -20.19 16.89
CA GLU A 190 -24.54 -20.71 17.45
C GLU A 190 -24.41 -20.93 18.95
N ALA A 191 -23.31 -21.53 19.43
CA ALA A 191 -23.08 -21.70 20.87
C ALA A 191 -23.01 -20.34 21.59
N ALA A 192 -22.30 -19.35 21.04
CA ALA A 192 -22.26 -18.02 21.62
C ALA A 192 -23.60 -17.30 21.62
N ALA A 193 -24.43 -17.54 20.61
CA ALA A 193 -25.79 -16.99 20.56
C ALA A 193 -26.69 -17.62 21.65
N LEU A 194 -26.53 -18.91 21.93
CA LEU A 194 -27.23 -19.59 23.05
C LEU A 194 -26.78 -19.03 24.40
N ASP A 195 -25.53 -18.63 24.54
CA ASP A 195 -24.99 -17.95 25.74
C ASP A 195 -25.39 -16.47 25.83
N GLY A 196 -26.20 -15.96 24.89
CA GLY A 196 -26.71 -14.59 24.90
C GLY A 196 -25.73 -13.54 24.35
N ALA A 197 -24.68 -13.96 23.62
CA ALA A 197 -23.73 -13.02 23.03
C ALA A 197 -24.40 -12.21 21.88
N ASN A 198 -24.21 -10.90 21.91
CA ASN A 198 -24.63 -10.04 20.80
C ASN A 198 -23.64 -10.10 19.61
N ALA A 199 -24.06 -9.57 18.45
CA ALA A 199 -23.27 -9.63 17.21
C ALA A 199 -21.84 -9.02 17.36
N TRP A 200 -21.68 -7.96 18.15
CA TRP A 200 -20.36 -7.36 18.41
C TRP A 200 -19.47 -8.27 19.27
N GLN A 201 -20.05 -8.93 20.28
CA GLN A 201 -19.33 -9.91 21.11
C GLN A 201 -18.89 -11.12 20.28
N VAL A 202 -19.77 -11.65 19.42
CA VAL A 202 -19.42 -12.72 18.47
C VAL A 202 -18.30 -12.29 17.55
N PHE A 203 -18.36 -11.07 17.00
CA PHE A 203 -17.30 -10.56 16.14
C PHE A 203 -15.96 -10.46 16.88
N VAL A 204 -15.92 -9.79 18.03
CA VAL A 204 -14.65 -9.50 18.75
C VAL A 204 -14.08 -10.76 19.39
N LYS A 205 -14.93 -11.66 19.94
CA LYS A 205 -14.46 -12.81 20.73
C LYS A 205 -14.30 -14.10 19.92
N ILE A 206 -14.96 -14.20 18.75
CA ILE A 206 -14.96 -15.42 17.93
C ILE A 206 -14.41 -15.14 16.54
N ARG A 207 -15.06 -14.27 15.76
CA ARG A 207 -14.70 -14.06 14.35
C ARG A 207 -13.33 -13.45 14.19
N PHE A 208 -13.06 -12.33 14.85
CA PHE A 208 -11.80 -11.62 14.70
C PHE A 208 -10.58 -12.42 15.18
N PRO A 209 -10.59 -13.08 16.34
CA PRO A 209 -9.51 -13.98 16.75
C PRO A 209 -9.26 -15.12 15.75
N HIS A 210 -10.31 -15.71 15.20
CA HIS A 210 -10.20 -16.79 14.22
C HIS A 210 -9.55 -16.33 12.92
N ILE A 211 -9.91 -15.14 12.39
CA ILE A 211 -9.34 -14.60 11.16
C ILE A 211 -8.03 -13.85 11.37
N ARG A 212 -7.57 -13.66 12.61
CA ARG A 212 -6.39 -12.86 12.96
C ARG A 212 -5.13 -13.21 12.15
N PRO A 213 -4.80 -14.50 11.87
CA PRO A 213 -3.64 -14.84 11.03
C PRO A 213 -3.77 -14.32 9.59
N VAL A 214 -4.96 -14.42 9.00
CA VAL A 214 -5.23 -13.91 7.65
C VAL A 214 -5.21 -12.39 7.66
N TRP A 215 -5.87 -11.75 8.66
CA TRP A 215 -5.84 -10.30 8.83
C TRP A 215 -4.41 -9.76 8.96
N ALA A 216 -3.55 -10.47 9.69
CA ALA A 216 -2.14 -10.14 9.84
C ALA A 216 -1.38 -10.15 8.52
N THR A 217 -1.52 -11.23 7.76
CA THR A 217 -0.89 -11.36 6.45
C THR A 217 -1.39 -10.28 5.49
N THR A 218 -2.69 -10.01 5.52
CA THR A 218 -3.33 -8.97 4.71
C THR A 218 -2.84 -7.57 5.12
N MET A 219 -2.65 -7.31 6.42
CA MET A 219 -2.07 -6.08 6.94
C MET A 219 -0.63 -5.88 6.46
N VAL A 220 0.20 -6.93 6.48
CA VAL A 220 1.57 -6.88 5.92
C VAL A 220 1.54 -6.50 4.44
N MET A 221 0.62 -7.09 3.66
CA MET A 221 0.44 -6.73 2.25
C MET A 221 0.05 -5.27 2.09
N ALA A 222 -0.95 -4.79 2.83
CA ALA A 222 -1.44 -3.40 2.76
C ALA A 222 -0.33 -2.39 3.12
N VAL A 223 0.40 -2.65 4.21
CA VAL A 223 1.47 -1.77 4.69
C VAL A 223 2.64 -1.74 3.70
N THR A 224 3.12 -2.89 3.26
CA THR A 224 4.24 -2.94 2.30
C THR A 224 3.88 -2.33 0.96
N TYR A 225 2.64 -2.47 0.51
CA TYR A 225 2.15 -1.83 -0.71
C TYR A 225 2.05 -0.31 -0.55
N GLY A 226 1.52 0.19 0.58
CA GLY A 226 1.43 1.61 0.89
C GLY A 226 2.81 2.28 1.01
N LEU A 227 3.79 1.63 1.66
CA LEU A 227 5.17 2.14 1.75
C LEU A 227 5.89 2.23 0.39
N ARG A 228 5.42 1.49 -0.61
CA ARG A 228 5.93 1.50 -1.98
C ARG A 228 5.06 2.29 -2.96
N GLY A 229 4.06 3.03 -2.44
CA GLY A 229 3.15 3.84 -3.26
C GLY A 229 3.92 4.82 -4.14
N PHE A 230 3.69 4.77 -5.45
CA PHE A 230 4.39 5.62 -6.43
C PHE A 230 3.44 6.14 -7.51
N ASP A 231 2.73 5.23 -8.20
CA ASP A 231 2.06 5.53 -9.46
C ASP A 231 0.98 6.62 -9.33
N ILE A 232 0.03 6.45 -8.42
CA ILE A 232 -1.10 7.38 -8.25
C ILE A 232 -0.62 8.77 -7.81
N PRO A 233 0.21 8.94 -6.77
CA PRO A 233 0.76 10.24 -6.38
C PRO A 233 1.58 10.91 -7.50
N TYR A 234 2.38 10.14 -8.21
CA TYR A 234 3.18 10.65 -9.33
C TYR A 234 2.30 11.14 -10.49
N LEU A 235 1.30 10.34 -10.90
CA LEU A 235 0.42 10.66 -12.03
C LEU A 235 -0.55 11.80 -11.72
N LEU A 236 -1.04 11.92 -10.48
CA LEU A 236 -2.00 12.95 -10.09
C LEU A 236 -1.36 14.32 -9.88
N THR A 237 -0.22 14.37 -9.21
CA THR A 237 0.33 15.63 -8.69
C THR A 237 1.83 15.78 -8.89
N ASN A 238 2.51 14.71 -9.28
CA ASN A 238 3.98 14.68 -9.34
C ASN A 238 4.63 15.23 -8.04
N GLY A 239 4.06 14.88 -6.85
CA GLY A 239 4.55 15.34 -5.54
C GLY A 239 4.18 16.76 -5.15
N GLY A 240 3.49 17.50 -6.03
CA GLY A 240 3.06 18.90 -5.79
C GLY A 240 1.76 19.04 -5.01
N PRO A 241 1.34 20.29 -4.72
CA PRO A 241 2.10 21.53 -4.83
C PRO A 241 3.19 21.63 -3.75
N GLY A 242 4.34 22.22 -4.08
CA GLY A 242 5.42 22.50 -3.12
C GLY A 242 5.88 21.30 -2.27
N GLN A 243 5.91 20.11 -2.82
CA GLN A 243 6.26 18.84 -2.14
C GLN A 243 5.19 18.33 -1.11
N SER A 244 3.97 18.87 -1.13
CA SER A 244 2.92 18.49 -0.15
C SER A 244 2.36 17.09 -0.36
N SER A 245 2.55 16.49 -1.52
CA SER A 245 2.23 15.08 -1.80
C SER A 245 3.45 14.26 -2.24
N GLU A 246 4.67 14.79 -2.02
CA GLU A 246 5.91 14.06 -2.28
C GLU A 246 6.00 12.86 -1.34
N LEU A 247 6.23 11.66 -1.89
CA LEU A 247 6.51 10.45 -1.13
C LEU A 247 7.99 10.07 -1.29
N VAL A 248 8.51 9.23 -0.41
CA VAL A 248 9.91 8.77 -0.50
C VAL A 248 10.20 8.10 -1.85
N THR A 249 9.25 7.36 -2.38
CA THR A 249 9.34 6.69 -3.69
C THR A 249 9.36 7.67 -4.86
N THR A 250 8.51 8.71 -4.84
CA THR A 250 8.49 9.75 -5.89
C THR A 250 9.74 10.64 -5.80
N TYR A 251 10.20 10.94 -4.59
CA TYR A 251 11.44 11.66 -4.35
C TYR A 251 12.67 10.87 -4.83
N MET A 252 12.73 9.56 -4.52
CA MET A 252 13.77 8.65 -5.04
C MET A 252 13.80 8.68 -6.57
N TYR A 253 12.65 8.55 -7.23
CA TYR A 253 12.56 8.56 -8.69
C TYR A 253 13.07 9.88 -9.29
N LYS A 254 12.66 11.02 -8.75
CA LYS A 254 13.12 12.34 -9.21
C LYS A 254 14.63 12.52 -8.98
N THR A 255 15.12 12.05 -7.84
CA THR A 255 16.56 12.09 -7.53
C THR A 255 17.37 11.28 -8.52
N ALA A 256 16.90 10.11 -8.92
CA ALA A 256 17.55 9.26 -9.90
C ALA A 256 17.46 9.83 -11.32
N PHE A 257 16.23 10.08 -11.80
CA PHE A 257 15.97 10.28 -13.22
C PHE A 257 15.81 11.74 -13.64
N VAL A 258 15.48 12.63 -12.72
CA VAL A 258 15.41 14.08 -13.01
C VAL A 258 16.69 14.78 -12.61
N SER A 259 17.23 14.46 -11.40
CA SER A 259 18.44 15.07 -10.88
C SER A 259 19.72 14.27 -11.20
N THR A 260 19.62 13.14 -11.87
CA THR A 260 20.73 12.23 -12.25
C THR A 260 21.67 11.88 -11.09
N ASN A 261 21.16 11.80 -9.87
CA ASN A 261 21.96 11.48 -8.68
C ASN A 261 21.69 10.02 -8.25
N TYR A 262 22.23 9.08 -9.02
CA TYR A 262 21.96 7.65 -8.82
C TYR A 262 22.49 7.11 -7.50
N GLY A 263 23.63 7.60 -7.02
CA GLY A 263 24.17 7.17 -5.73
C GLY A 263 23.25 7.52 -4.57
N TYR A 264 22.77 8.76 -4.52
CA TYR A 264 21.85 9.20 -3.47
C TYR A 264 20.46 8.56 -3.59
N ALA A 265 19.92 8.43 -4.82
CA ALA A 265 18.68 7.72 -5.06
C ALA A 265 18.75 6.23 -4.63
N SER A 266 19.92 5.60 -4.82
CA SER A 266 20.15 4.24 -4.34
C SER A 266 20.14 4.16 -2.80
N ALA A 267 20.65 5.16 -2.09
CA ALA A 267 20.56 5.21 -0.63
C ALA A 267 19.07 5.34 -0.17
N ILE A 268 18.28 6.16 -0.87
CA ILE A 268 16.83 6.27 -0.60
C ILE A 268 16.12 4.93 -0.90
N SER A 269 16.49 4.25 -1.99
CA SER A 269 15.93 2.92 -2.33
C SER A 269 16.22 1.89 -1.23
N VAL A 270 17.45 1.86 -0.72
CA VAL A 270 17.83 0.98 0.41
C VAL A 270 17.03 1.33 1.66
N PHE A 271 16.80 2.61 1.95
CA PHE A 271 15.95 3.04 3.06
C PHE A 271 14.54 2.48 2.93
N ILE A 272 13.91 2.55 1.75
CA ILE A 272 12.56 1.98 1.50
C ILE A 272 12.54 0.47 1.79
N VAL A 273 13.57 -0.27 1.40
CA VAL A 273 13.66 -1.70 1.69
C VAL A 273 13.74 -1.94 3.21
N ILE A 274 14.58 -1.19 3.90
CA ILE A 274 14.74 -1.32 5.37
C ILE A 274 13.44 -0.95 6.08
N GLU A 275 12.77 0.12 5.67
CA GLU A 275 11.49 0.57 6.21
C GLU A 275 10.42 -0.53 6.07
N CYS A 276 10.30 -1.15 4.89
CA CYS A 276 9.40 -2.27 4.66
C CYS A 276 9.72 -3.47 5.58
N LEU A 277 10.99 -3.83 5.75
CA LEU A 277 11.40 -4.93 6.63
C LEU A 277 11.08 -4.63 8.10
N ILE A 278 11.33 -3.41 8.55
CA ILE A 278 10.98 -2.96 9.91
C ILE A 278 9.47 -3.02 10.11
N ALA A 279 8.68 -2.51 9.17
CA ALA A 279 7.22 -2.53 9.26
C ALA A 279 6.67 -3.96 9.35
N VAL A 280 7.18 -4.88 8.53
CA VAL A 280 6.81 -6.30 8.57
C VAL A 280 7.19 -6.93 9.92
N ALA A 281 8.41 -6.70 10.40
CA ALA A 281 8.87 -7.21 11.68
C ALA A 281 8.01 -6.71 12.85
N LEU A 282 7.65 -5.41 12.84
CA LEU A 282 6.78 -4.81 13.85
C LEU A 282 5.37 -5.42 13.85
N ILE A 283 4.77 -5.63 12.67
CA ILE A 283 3.45 -6.27 12.55
C ILE A 283 3.49 -7.67 13.15
N PHE A 284 4.47 -8.49 12.79
CA PHE A 284 4.60 -9.84 13.36
C PHE A 284 4.89 -9.85 14.87
N ALA A 285 5.70 -8.92 15.36
CA ALA A 285 5.99 -8.81 16.79
C ALA A 285 4.74 -8.46 17.62
N LEU A 286 3.92 -7.51 17.11
CA LEU A 286 2.65 -7.11 17.75
C LEU A 286 1.64 -8.25 17.78
N LEU A 287 1.62 -9.07 16.73
CA LEU A 287 0.68 -10.17 16.62
C LEU A 287 1.05 -11.39 17.48
N ARG A 288 2.35 -11.63 17.69
CA ARG A 288 2.82 -12.69 18.60
C ARG A 288 2.45 -12.40 20.05
N ARG A 289 2.59 -11.16 20.50
CA ARG A 289 2.27 -10.74 21.89
C ARG A 289 0.79 -10.89 22.28
N GLY A 290 -0.10 -11.06 21.36
CA GLY A 290 -1.53 -11.24 21.66
C GLY A 290 -1.99 -12.70 21.59
N ASN A 291 -1.07 -13.67 21.54
CA ASN A 291 -1.36 -15.10 21.63
C ASN A 291 -0.96 -15.67 23.02
N ASP A 292 -0.31 -14.86 23.84
CA ASP A 292 -0.04 -15.15 25.27
C ASP A 292 -1.12 -14.47 26.14
#